data_1161b47f15df024ebdb23756a97c5b1b
#
_entry.id   1161b47f15df024ebdb23756a97c5b1b
#
_cell.length_a   1.000
_cell.length_b   1.000
_cell.length_c   1.000
_cell.angle_alpha   90.00
_cell.angle_beta   90.00
_cell.angle_gamma   90.00
#
_symmetry.space_group_name_H-M   'P 1'
#
loop_
_entity.id
_entity.type
_entity.pdbx_description
1 polymer ?
#
loop_
_entity_poly.entity_id
_entity_poly.type
_entity_poly.pdbx_seq_one_letter_code
_entity_poly.pdbx_strand_id
1 'polypeptide(L)'
;MSKFKFARLISAVLLMGITFYGLIGFSQSPKSTVKVTAEPPISQVLPFEAEAFTPLGSHQPPSPVRLTLQAVDASGQPLENAQVHLQILTPPKNPWFTTDFPIVEGTKLLDIEAIAPQGKLQVQQTLPIRGTYKLLVNVTPTVTNAFTPIDQTLTLAIPENQLKYRYLGILVAILLIVGVGGGWVIGGKQQIKPGEIAPQQVRLLLSGLVVVAIASLLIVNISAEMAESHAHESPHAYQMQTKTPDVVNSSGLKLQISGDNHALVGQVANLQVQAIDTTTNQPATDVVFNVKTTQLENNWQAFAYQGIPDPSGKLAWQQQFFDGATHKLEVEVSPQPNTARQFQPFKASQEIEVEGVAPPITVRLIGLAYFTGIVVLGLAIGLRLRRSWDWLSAS
;
A
#
# COMPACT_ATOMS: atom_id res chain seq x y z
N MET A 1 -41.86 21.52 53.35
CA MET A 1 -42.05 20.76 52.08
C MET A 1 -41.43 19.37 52.31
N SER A 2 -42.25 18.30 52.17
CA SER A 2 -41.75 16.95 52.44
C SER A 2 -40.70 16.57 51.45
N LYS A 3 -39.67 15.84 51.85
CA LYS A 3 -38.56 15.33 51.01
C LYS A 3 -39.07 14.63 49.74
N PHE A 4 -40.27 14.09 49.79
CA PHE A 4 -40.94 13.43 48.66
C PHE A 4 -41.43 14.37 47.55
N LYS A 5 -41.82 15.59 47.88
CA LYS A 5 -42.24 16.60 46.88
C LYS A 5 -41.01 17.19 46.15
N PHE A 6 -39.87 17.30 46.84
CA PHE A 6 -38.62 17.77 46.25
C PHE A 6 -38.02 16.79 45.28
N ALA A 7 -38.04 15.48 45.62
CA ALA A 7 -37.55 14.41 44.72
C ALA A 7 -38.40 14.33 43.44
N ARG A 8 -39.71 14.49 43.49
CA ARG A 8 -40.61 14.53 42.32
C ARG A 8 -40.34 15.75 41.43
N LEU A 9 -40.03 16.89 42.03
CA LEU A 9 -39.68 18.10 41.25
C LEU A 9 -38.37 17.93 40.50
N ILE A 10 -37.34 17.35 41.12
CA ILE A 10 -36.05 17.06 40.48
C ILE A 10 -36.22 16.05 39.35
N SER A 11 -36.99 14.96 39.55
CA SER A 11 -37.24 13.99 38.49
C SER A 11 -37.98 14.58 37.30
N ALA A 12 -38.98 15.48 37.54
CA ALA A 12 -39.72 16.15 36.48
C ALA A 12 -38.82 17.12 35.67
N VAL A 13 -37.95 17.87 36.36
CA VAL A 13 -36.97 18.78 35.71
C VAL A 13 -35.92 17.99 34.90
N LEU A 14 -35.45 16.84 35.42
CA LEU A 14 -34.52 15.96 34.71
C LEU A 14 -35.14 15.33 33.47
N LEU A 15 -36.42 14.85 33.58
CA LEU A 15 -37.16 14.31 32.46
C LEU A 15 -37.43 15.40 31.40
N MET A 16 -37.77 16.61 31.82
CA MET A 16 -37.98 17.75 30.92
C MET A 16 -36.69 18.17 30.23
N GLY A 17 -35.55 18.11 30.94
CA GLY A 17 -34.20 18.35 30.37
C GLY A 17 -33.83 17.31 29.31
N ILE A 18 -34.09 16.02 29.56
CA ILE A 18 -33.79 14.92 28.62
C ILE A 18 -34.72 15.01 27.39
N THR A 19 -35.99 15.35 27.55
CA THR A 19 -36.91 15.54 26.42
C THR A 19 -36.58 16.79 25.61
N PHE A 20 -36.12 17.87 26.25
CA PHE A 20 -35.64 19.07 25.55
C PHE A 20 -34.33 18.83 24.79
N TYR A 21 -33.41 18.04 25.36
CA TYR A 21 -32.19 17.60 24.67
C TYR A 21 -32.49 16.64 23.50
N GLY A 22 -33.49 15.80 23.63
CA GLY A 22 -33.96 14.90 22.55
C GLY A 22 -34.75 15.63 21.45
N LEU A 23 -35.36 16.80 21.74
CA LEU A 23 -36.06 17.62 20.75
C LEU A 23 -35.14 18.64 20.04
N ILE A 24 -34.04 19.04 20.66
CA ILE A 24 -32.93 19.70 19.95
C ILE A 24 -32.09 18.58 19.33
N GLY A 25 -32.71 17.74 18.55
CA GLY A 25 -31.98 16.94 17.57
C GLY A 25 -31.17 17.93 16.76
N PHE A 26 -29.85 17.86 16.87
CA PHE A 26 -28.96 18.53 15.95
C PHE A 26 -29.32 17.98 14.56
N SER A 27 -30.27 18.63 13.92
CA SER A 27 -30.50 18.55 12.49
C SER A 27 -29.22 19.11 11.89
N GLN A 28 -28.20 18.25 11.75
CA GLN A 28 -27.08 18.58 10.89
C GLN A 28 -27.71 18.83 9.53
N SER A 29 -27.69 20.08 9.11
CA SER A 29 -28.11 20.43 7.75
C SER A 29 -27.39 19.45 6.82
N PRO A 30 -28.09 18.77 5.93
CA PRO A 30 -27.47 17.84 5.01
C PRO A 30 -26.34 18.58 4.29
N LYS A 31 -25.13 18.05 4.41
CA LYS A 31 -23.91 18.67 3.91
C LYS A 31 -23.45 17.91 2.67
N SER A 32 -22.96 18.63 1.67
CA SER A 32 -22.30 18.00 0.53
C SER A 32 -21.19 17.06 1.00
N THR A 33 -21.06 15.90 0.35
CA THR A 33 -20.12 14.84 0.79
C THR A 33 -19.58 14.07 -0.40
N VAL A 34 -18.49 13.34 -0.17
CA VAL A 34 -17.93 12.40 -1.14
C VAL A 34 -18.22 10.97 -0.68
N LYS A 35 -18.86 10.19 -1.56
CA LYS A 35 -19.07 8.76 -1.37
C LYS A 35 -17.97 8.00 -2.08
N VAL A 36 -17.39 6.97 -1.44
CA VAL A 36 -16.41 6.08 -2.06
C VAL A 36 -16.99 4.68 -2.19
N THR A 37 -16.80 4.08 -3.35
CA THR A 37 -17.08 2.67 -3.62
C THR A 37 -15.83 2.01 -4.16
N ALA A 38 -15.65 0.73 -3.82
CA ALA A 38 -14.52 -0.07 -4.27
C ALA A 38 -14.99 -1.35 -4.93
N GLU A 39 -14.35 -1.71 -6.06
CA GLU A 39 -14.57 -2.96 -6.79
C GLU A 39 -13.22 -3.65 -7.02
N PRO A 40 -13.02 -4.89 -6.55
CA PRO A 40 -13.94 -5.68 -5.74
C PRO A 40 -14.19 -5.05 -4.35
N PRO A 41 -15.22 -5.50 -3.59
CA PRO A 41 -15.44 -5.04 -2.23
C PRO A 41 -14.19 -5.19 -1.38
N ILE A 42 -13.91 -4.21 -0.51
CA ILE A 42 -12.64 -4.13 0.26
C ILE A 42 -12.33 -5.41 1.05
N SER A 43 -13.37 -6.10 1.55
CA SER A 43 -13.20 -7.38 2.25
C SER A 43 -12.63 -8.51 1.39
N GLN A 44 -12.65 -8.37 0.07
CA GLN A 44 -12.13 -9.33 -0.91
C GLN A 44 -10.80 -8.87 -1.52
N VAL A 45 -10.38 -7.63 -1.24
CA VAL A 45 -9.10 -7.11 -1.72
C VAL A 45 -7.99 -7.72 -0.89
N LEU A 46 -7.03 -8.34 -1.57
CA LEU A 46 -5.76 -8.76 -0.97
C LEU A 46 -4.67 -7.74 -1.33
N PRO A 47 -3.79 -7.40 -0.40
CA PRO A 47 -2.64 -6.56 -0.70
C PRO A 47 -1.67 -7.30 -1.61
N PHE A 48 -0.85 -6.56 -2.37
CA PHE A 48 0.18 -7.14 -3.24
C PHE A 48 1.14 -8.07 -2.46
N GLU A 49 1.52 -7.71 -1.25
CA GLU A 49 2.37 -8.51 -0.36
C GLU A 49 1.82 -9.92 -0.08
N ALA A 50 0.52 -10.15 -0.33
CA ALA A 50 -0.11 -11.46 -0.15
C ALA A 50 0.32 -12.48 -1.21
N GLU A 51 0.84 -12.04 -2.34
CA GLU A 51 1.19 -12.90 -3.47
C GLU A 51 2.34 -13.86 -3.15
N ALA A 52 3.32 -13.43 -2.36
CA ALA A 52 4.46 -14.23 -1.93
C ALA A 52 4.07 -15.51 -1.17
N PHE A 53 2.83 -15.60 -0.67
CA PHE A 53 2.30 -16.72 0.10
C PHE A 53 1.27 -17.57 -0.65
N THR A 54 1.11 -17.35 -1.96
CA THR A 54 0.28 -18.22 -2.79
C THR A 54 1.01 -19.55 -3.07
N PRO A 55 0.29 -20.69 -3.14
CA PRO A 55 0.91 -21.95 -3.48
C PRO A 55 1.64 -21.88 -4.83
N LEU A 56 2.83 -22.49 -4.90
CA LEU A 56 3.63 -22.62 -6.12
C LEU A 56 2.75 -23.01 -7.32
N GLY A 57 2.66 -22.13 -8.32
CA GLY A 57 1.92 -22.34 -9.56
C GLY A 57 0.58 -21.58 -9.69
N SER A 58 0.15 -20.82 -8.69
CA SER A 58 -1.06 -19.98 -8.77
C SER A 58 -0.74 -18.49 -8.75
N HIS A 59 0.22 -18.05 -9.56
CA HIS A 59 0.51 -16.61 -9.71
C HIS A 59 -0.64 -15.94 -10.46
N GLN A 60 -1.66 -15.57 -9.71
CA GLN A 60 -2.67 -14.66 -10.23
C GLN A 60 -2.15 -13.24 -9.95
N PRO A 61 -1.89 -12.44 -11.01
CA PRO A 61 -1.40 -11.09 -10.78
C PRO A 61 -2.37 -10.32 -9.89
N PRO A 62 -1.89 -9.46 -8.99
CA PRO A 62 -2.75 -8.70 -8.09
C PRO A 62 -3.74 -7.90 -8.91
N SER A 63 -5.01 -8.00 -8.55
CA SER A 63 -6.06 -7.25 -9.21
C SER A 63 -6.10 -5.83 -8.64
N PRO A 64 -6.01 -4.80 -9.49
CA PRO A 64 -6.15 -3.43 -9.02
C PRO A 64 -7.56 -3.20 -8.48
N VAL A 65 -7.65 -2.42 -7.42
CA VAL A 65 -8.92 -1.98 -6.85
C VAL A 65 -9.42 -0.78 -7.66
N ARG A 66 -10.64 -0.87 -8.17
CA ARG A 66 -11.32 0.27 -8.77
C ARG A 66 -11.99 1.09 -7.67
N LEU A 67 -11.49 2.27 -7.44
CA LEU A 67 -12.06 3.25 -6.51
C LEU A 67 -12.90 4.24 -7.30
N THR A 68 -14.17 4.37 -6.95
CA THR A 68 -15.07 5.38 -7.52
C THR A 68 -15.43 6.36 -6.41
N LEU A 69 -15.04 7.61 -6.58
CA LEU A 69 -15.41 8.72 -5.73
C LEU A 69 -16.53 9.49 -6.41
N GLN A 70 -17.64 9.71 -5.69
CA GLN A 70 -18.78 10.47 -6.17
C GLN A 70 -19.06 11.62 -5.21
N ALA A 71 -18.81 12.83 -5.67
CA ALA A 71 -19.19 14.03 -4.93
C ALA A 71 -20.68 14.30 -5.14
N VAL A 72 -21.41 14.48 -4.04
CA VAL A 72 -22.85 14.71 -4.03
C VAL A 72 -23.18 15.92 -3.15
N ASP A 73 -24.24 16.61 -3.52
CA ASP A 73 -24.81 17.69 -2.71
C ASP A 73 -25.57 17.17 -1.49
N ALA A 74 -26.16 18.09 -0.75
CA ALA A 74 -26.98 17.78 0.43
C ALA A 74 -28.23 16.93 0.12
N SER A 75 -28.72 16.95 -1.11
CA SER A 75 -29.86 16.14 -1.57
C SER A 75 -29.45 14.78 -2.14
N GLY A 76 -28.12 14.52 -2.25
CA GLY A 76 -27.57 13.30 -2.81
C GLY A 76 -27.41 13.33 -4.33
N GLN A 77 -27.61 14.48 -4.97
CA GLN A 77 -27.39 14.65 -6.40
C GLN A 77 -25.90 14.85 -6.72
N PRO A 78 -25.41 14.33 -7.85
CA PRO A 78 -24.04 14.56 -8.30
C PRO A 78 -23.70 16.05 -8.40
N LEU A 79 -22.51 16.43 -7.93
CA LEU A 79 -22.00 17.79 -8.14
C LEU A 79 -21.45 17.92 -9.56
N GLU A 80 -22.03 18.81 -10.34
CA GLU A 80 -21.54 19.08 -11.70
C GLU A 80 -20.35 20.04 -11.69
N ASN A 81 -19.52 19.97 -12.73
CA ASN A 81 -18.38 20.86 -12.94
C ASN A 81 -17.42 20.89 -11.73
N ALA A 82 -17.11 19.71 -11.22
CA ALA A 82 -16.19 19.54 -10.11
C ALA A 82 -14.77 19.24 -10.61
N GLN A 83 -13.79 19.72 -9.87
CA GLN A 83 -12.40 19.28 -9.90
C GLN A 83 -12.15 18.48 -8.65
N VAL A 84 -11.66 17.26 -8.79
CA VAL A 84 -11.41 16.36 -7.68
C VAL A 84 -9.91 16.12 -7.55
N HIS A 85 -9.39 16.46 -6.38
CA HIS A 85 -8.03 16.15 -5.97
C HIS A 85 -8.07 14.96 -5.01
N LEU A 86 -7.45 13.86 -5.38
CA LEU A 86 -7.36 12.64 -4.59
C LEU A 86 -5.92 12.35 -4.23
N GLN A 87 -5.64 12.24 -2.93
CA GLN A 87 -4.38 11.68 -2.43
C GLN A 87 -4.66 10.36 -1.71
N ILE A 88 -3.92 9.31 -2.06
CA ILE A 88 -3.95 8.02 -1.36
C ILE A 88 -2.68 7.89 -0.55
N LEU A 89 -2.83 7.83 0.78
CA LEU A 89 -1.73 7.61 1.70
C LEU A 89 -1.74 6.16 2.17
N THR A 90 -0.58 5.52 2.16
CA THR A 90 -0.41 4.17 2.67
C THR A 90 -0.56 4.11 4.19
N PRO A 91 -0.83 2.92 4.76
CA PRO A 91 -0.87 2.73 6.20
C PRO A 91 0.39 3.22 6.89
N PRO A 92 0.27 3.83 8.09
CA PRO A 92 1.41 4.37 8.82
C PRO A 92 2.36 3.27 9.28
N LYS A 93 3.65 3.62 9.42
CA LYS A 93 4.68 2.72 9.97
C LYS A 93 4.31 2.23 11.36
N ASN A 94 4.47 0.91 11.57
CA ASN A 94 4.39 0.32 12.89
C ASN A 94 5.80 -0.05 13.35
N PRO A 95 6.30 0.45 14.50
CA PRO A 95 7.65 0.18 14.95
C PRO A 95 7.91 -1.30 15.32
N TRP A 96 6.85 -2.06 15.59
CA TRP A 96 6.95 -3.45 16.05
C TRP A 96 6.63 -4.47 14.95
N PHE A 97 5.68 -4.14 14.06
CA PHE A 97 5.19 -5.06 13.04
C PHE A 97 5.19 -4.35 11.69
N THR A 98 6.20 -4.60 10.89
CA THR A 98 6.28 -4.05 9.53
C THR A 98 5.51 -4.94 8.55
N THR A 99 5.21 -4.36 7.39
CA THR A 99 4.73 -5.09 6.21
C THR A 99 5.91 -5.64 5.41
N ASP A 100 5.65 -6.34 4.32
CA ASP A 100 6.71 -6.85 3.43
C ASP A 100 7.35 -5.71 2.62
N PHE A 101 6.67 -4.56 2.54
CA PHE A 101 7.19 -3.34 1.91
C PHE A 101 7.35 -2.18 2.92
N PRO A 102 8.29 -2.26 3.88
CA PRO A 102 8.43 -1.27 4.95
C PRO A 102 8.78 0.14 4.46
N ILE A 103 9.33 0.24 3.24
CA ILE A 103 9.71 1.52 2.62
C ILE A 103 8.46 2.31 2.19
N VAL A 104 7.40 1.60 1.80
CA VAL A 104 6.14 2.20 1.32
C VAL A 104 5.24 2.66 2.47
N GLU A 105 5.47 2.17 3.70
CA GLU A 105 4.66 2.51 4.86
C GLU A 105 4.70 4.01 5.19
N GLY A 106 3.54 4.63 5.35
CA GLY A 106 3.40 6.04 5.72
C GLY A 106 3.76 7.02 4.62
N THR A 107 3.76 6.57 3.36
CA THR A 107 4.09 7.38 2.19
C THR A 107 2.84 7.71 1.36
N LYS A 108 3.00 8.56 0.34
CA LYS A 108 1.97 8.87 -0.64
C LYS A 108 2.04 7.86 -1.78
N LEU A 109 0.93 7.11 -2.01
CA LEU A 109 0.84 6.12 -3.09
C LEU A 109 0.41 6.76 -4.41
N LEU A 110 -0.55 7.67 -4.36
CA LEU A 110 -1.12 8.37 -5.51
C LEU A 110 -1.50 9.78 -5.11
N ASP A 111 -1.31 10.72 -6.04
CA ASP A 111 -1.78 12.09 -5.95
C ASP A 111 -2.24 12.50 -7.36
N ILE A 112 -3.53 12.70 -7.55
CA ILE A 112 -4.12 13.02 -8.83
C ILE A 112 -5.16 14.12 -8.69
N GLU A 113 -5.07 15.11 -9.56
CA GLU A 113 -6.06 16.16 -9.69
C GLU A 113 -6.71 16.07 -11.07
N ALA A 114 -8.03 15.95 -11.10
CA ALA A 114 -8.74 15.68 -12.34
C ALA A 114 -10.09 16.39 -12.41
N ILE A 115 -10.46 16.77 -13.63
CA ILE A 115 -11.80 17.32 -13.93
C ILE A 115 -12.81 16.15 -13.85
N ALA A 116 -13.86 16.37 -13.10
CA ALA A 116 -14.95 15.43 -12.88
C ALA A 116 -16.30 16.09 -13.24
N PRO A 117 -16.73 16.09 -14.51
CA PRO A 117 -17.90 16.86 -14.95
C PRO A 117 -19.20 16.53 -14.18
N GLN A 118 -19.33 15.27 -13.74
CA GLN A 118 -20.47 14.79 -12.93
C GLN A 118 -20.06 14.54 -11.47
N GLY A 119 -18.98 15.18 -10.99
CA GLY A 119 -18.45 14.94 -9.64
C GLY A 119 -17.92 13.53 -9.41
N LYS A 120 -17.66 12.77 -10.50
CA LYS A 120 -17.23 11.38 -10.43
C LYS A 120 -15.77 11.23 -10.84
N LEU A 121 -14.92 10.78 -9.93
CA LEU A 121 -13.55 10.34 -10.21
C LEU A 121 -13.46 8.82 -10.05
N GLN A 122 -12.88 8.16 -11.03
CA GLN A 122 -12.67 6.71 -11.02
C GLN A 122 -11.21 6.39 -11.31
N VAL A 123 -10.55 5.72 -10.38
CA VAL A 123 -9.15 5.28 -10.50
C VAL A 123 -9.07 3.78 -10.22
N GLN A 124 -8.12 3.12 -10.85
CA GLN A 124 -7.75 1.74 -10.52
C GLN A 124 -6.34 1.78 -9.95
N GLN A 125 -6.16 1.20 -8.77
CA GLN A 125 -4.87 1.22 -8.06
C GLN A 125 -4.60 -0.12 -7.41
N THR A 126 -3.42 -0.68 -7.66
CA THR A 126 -2.95 -1.83 -6.88
C THR A 126 -2.44 -1.35 -5.53
N LEU A 127 -2.92 -1.98 -4.46
CA LEU A 127 -2.59 -1.62 -3.09
C LEU A 127 -1.46 -2.51 -2.58
N PRO A 128 -0.26 -1.95 -2.27
CA PRO A 128 0.91 -2.74 -1.95
C PRO A 128 0.82 -3.52 -0.64
N ILE A 129 0.26 -2.92 0.41
CA ILE A 129 0.35 -3.42 1.78
C ILE A 129 -1.01 -3.49 2.48
N ARG A 130 -1.13 -4.33 3.49
CA ARG A 130 -2.28 -4.37 4.41
C ARG A 130 -2.35 -3.12 5.29
N GLY A 131 -3.52 -2.88 5.85
CA GLY A 131 -3.74 -1.83 6.85
C GLY A 131 -4.70 -0.75 6.39
N THR A 132 -4.75 0.36 7.11
CA THR A 132 -5.70 1.44 6.87
C THR A 132 -5.08 2.53 6.03
N TYR A 133 -5.47 2.60 4.76
CA TYR A 133 -5.17 3.70 3.86
C TYR A 133 -6.01 4.92 4.21
N LYS A 134 -5.46 6.11 3.98
CA LYS A 134 -6.20 7.37 4.06
C LYS A 134 -6.36 7.95 2.65
N LEU A 135 -7.59 8.27 2.29
CA LEU A 135 -7.92 8.97 1.07
C LEU A 135 -8.26 10.41 1.45
N LEU A 136 -7.40 11.34 1.10
CA LEU A 136 -7.65 12.76 1.25
C LEU A 136 -8.31 13.23 -0.04
N VAL A 137 -9.53 13.70 0.05
CA VAL A 137 -10.33 14.12 -1.11
C VAL A 137 -10.72 15.57 -0.93
N ASN A 138 -10.25 16.40 -1.85
CA ASN A 138 -10.68 17.78 -1.98
C ASN A 138 -11.48 17.93 -3.27
N VAL A 139 -12.67 18.51 -3.19
CA VAL A 139 -13.54 18.77 -4.35
C VAL A 139 -13.82 20.25 -4.43
N THR A 140 -13.40 20.86 -5.54
CA THR A 140 -13.59 22.28 -5.81
C THR A 140 -14.45 22.50 -7.06
N PRO A 141 -15.25 23.57 -7.12
CA PRO A 141 -16.00 23.91 -8.32
C PRO A 141 -15.05 24.47 -9.40
N THR A 142 -15.23 24.02 -10.64
CA THR A 142 -14.54 24.61 -11.80
C THR A 142 -15.17 25.93 -12.24
N VAL A 143 -16.43 26.17 -11.83
CA VAL A 143 -17.16 27.44 -12.07
C VAL A 143 -17.33 28.14 -10.72
N THR A 144 -17.00 29.42 -10.67
CA THR A 144 -17.06 30.25 -9.45
C THR A 144 -18.43 30.13 -8.75
N ASN A 145 -18.42 29.79 -7.48
CA ASN A 145 -19.61 29.69 -6.61
C ASN A 145 -20.66 28.64 -7.01
N ALA A 146 -20.31 27.63 -7.82
CA ALA A 146 -21.26 26.55 -8.15
C ALA A 146 -21.64 25.72 -6.92
N PHE A 147 -20.68 25.47 -6.01
CA PHE A 147 -20.90 24.83 -4.72
C PHE A 147 -19.77 25.19 -3.73
N THR A 148 -19.96 24.89 -2.46
CA THR A 148 -18.91 25.07 -1.44
C THR A 148 -17.90 23.95 -1.57
N PRO A 149 -16.57 24.23 -1.59
CA PRO A 149 -15.52 23.21 -1.60
C PRO A 149 -15.70 22.18 -0.48
N ILE A 150 -15.39 20.92 -0.77
CA ILE A 150 -15.49 19.79 0.15
C ILE A 150 -14.10 19.27 0.44
N ASP A 151 -13.71 19.23 1.71
CA ASP A 151 -12.53 18.52 2.19
C ASP A 151 -13.00 17.33 3.02
N GLN A 152 -12.61 16.13 2.62
CA GLN A 152 -13.02 14.92 3.30
C GLN A 152 -11.87 13.93 3.38
N THR A 153 -11.67 13.35 4.56
CA THR A 153 -10.76 12.21 4.75
C THR A 153 -11.58 10.94 4.89
N LEU A 154 -11.33 10.00 4.00
CA LEU A 154 -11.94 8.67 3.99
C LEU A 154 -10.88 7.63 4.35
N THR A 155 -11.30 6.50 4.88
CA THR A 155 -10.39 5.40 5.23
C THR A 155 -10.78 4.13 4.52
N LEU A 156 -9.75 3.35 4.11
CA LEU A 156 -9.90 2.09 3.40
C LEU A 156 -9.05 1.04 4.13
N ALA A 157 -9.68 0.10 4.82
CA ALA A 157 -9.00 -0.92 5.59
C ALA A 157 -8.82 -2.20 4.75
N ILE A 158 -7.58 -2.50 4.36
CA ILE A 158 -7.22 -3.70 3.60
C ILE A 158 -6.84 -4.81 4.58
N PRO A 159 -7.50 -5.97 4.53
CA PRO A 159 -7.23 -7.09 5.43
C PRO A 159 -5.89 -7.75 5.12
N GLU A 160 -5.34 -8.44 6.10
CA GLU A 160 -4.19 -9.32 5.93
C GLU A 160 -4.61 -10.64 5.28
N ASN A 161 -3.72 -11.24 4.51
CA ASN A 161 -3.91 -12.61 4.03
C ASN A 161 -3.85 -13.60 5.20
N GLN A 162 -4.93 -14.33 5.43
CA GLN A 162 -5.01 -15.33 6.51
C GLN A 162 -3.98 -16.45 6.37
N LEU A 163 -3.58 -16.80 5.14
CA LEU A 163 -2.53 -17.79 4.88
C LEU A 163 -1.19 -17.38 5.48
N LYS A 164 -0.87 -16.08 5.47
CA LYS A 164 0.36 -15.54 6.08
C LYS A 164 0.44 -15.87 7.56
N TYR A 165 -0.65 -15.69 8.31
CA TYR A 165 -0.71 -16.06 9.73
C TYR A 165 -0.52 -17.55 9.95
N ARG A 166 -1.08 -18.39 9.09
CA ARG A 166 -0.92 -19.84 9.15
C ARG A 166 0.53 -20.25 8.96
N TYR A 167 1.20 -19.74 7.93
CA TYR A 167 2.61 -20.03 7.67
C TYR A 167 3.53 -19.47 8.76
N LEU A 168 3.25 -18.27 9.26
CA LEU A 168 3.97 -17.70 10.39
C LEU A 168 3.81 -18.60 11.65
N GLY A 169 2.60 -19.08 11.91
CA GLY A 169 2.33 -20.02 13.02
C GLY A 169 3.13 -21.32 12.90
N ILE A 170 3.21 -21.88 11.68
CA ILE A 170 4.02 -23.08 11.41
C ILE A 170 5.51 -22.79 11.65
N LEU A 171 6.02 -21.67 11.15
CA LEU A 171 7.41 -21.27 11.35
C LEU A 171 7.74 -21.09 12.84
N VAL A 172 6.89 -20.39 13.58
CA VAL A 172 7.03 -20.21 15.03
C VAL A 172 7.05 -21.58 15.77
N ALA A 173 6.15 -22.50 15.39
CA ALA A 173 6.12 -23.84 15.97
C ALA A 173 7.42 -24.62 15.69
N ILE A 174 7.94 -24.56 14.45
CA ILE A 174 9.22 -25.19 14.09
C ILE A 174 10.36 -24.62 14.93
N LEU A 175 10.46 -23.28 15.00
CA LEU A 175 11.52 -22.62 15.78
C LEU A 175 11.46 -22.95 17.28
N LEU A 176 10.25 -23.02 17.85
CA LEU A 176 10.05 -23.44 19.23
C LEU A 176 10.48 -24.90 19.45
N ILE A 177 10.09 -25.82 18.56
CA ILE A 177 10.47 -27.25 18.65
C ILE A 177 12.00 -27.39 18.57
N VAL A 178 12.64 -26.69 17.63
CA VAL A 178 14.10 -26.69 17.52
C VAL A 178 14.75 -26.13 18.80
N GLY A 179 14.20 -25.04 19.35
CA GLY A 179 14.65 -24.47 20.61
C GLY A 179 14.50 -25.46 21.77
N VAL A 180 13.32 -26.06 21.92
CA VAL A 180 13.05 -27.04 22.99
C VAL A 180 13.96 -28.27 22.88
N GLY A 181 14.15 -28.82 21.69
CA GLY A 181 15.07 -29.92 21.44
C GLY A 181 16.50 -29.57 21.81
N GLY A 182 16.97 -28.37 21.42
CA GLY A 182 18.27 -27.84 21.79
C GLY A 182 18.43 -27.72 23.33
N GLY A 183 17.44 -27.14 24.01
CA GLY A 183 17.42 -27.00 25.45
C GLY A 183 17.42 -28.34 26.19
N TRP A 184 16.65 -29.31 25.67
CA TRP A 184 16.64 -30.65 26.21
C TRP A 184 18.01 -31.33 26.11
N VAL A 185 18.69 -31.24 24.98
CA VAL A 185 20.05 -31.78 24.75
C VAL A 185 21.08 -31.12 25.67
N ILE A 186 21.07 -29.79 25.79
CA ILE A 186 22.01 -29.03 26.63
C ILE A 186 21.77 -29.33 28.12
N GLY A 187 20.51 -29.49 28.56
CA GLY A 187 20.15 -29.76 29.93
C GLY A 187 20.46 -31.20 30.42
N GLY A 188 20.82 -32.12 29.50
CA GLY A 188 21.13 -33.52 29.83
C GLY A 188 22.45 -33.71 30.59
N LYS A 189 22.46 -34.65 31.56
CA LYS A 189 23.68 -35.09 32.25
C LYS A 189 24.51 -35.98 31.31
N GLN A 190 25.37 -35.38 30.53
CA GLN A 190 26.26 -36.12 29.62
C GLN A 190 27.67 -36.19 30.21
N GLN A 191 28.27 -37.38 30.14
CA GLN A 191 29.65 -37.55 30.60
C GLN A 191 30.60 -36.89 29.58
N ILE A 192 31.49 -36.05 30.10
CA ILE A 192 32.56 -35.44 29.32
C ILE A 192 33.73 -36.42 29.29
N LYS A 193 34.18 -36.80 28.12
CA LYS A 193 35.36 -37.66 27.99
C LYS A 193 36.62 -36.86 28.35
N PRO A 194 37.68 -37.52 28.92
CA PRO A 194 38.92 -36.88 29.24
C PRO A 194 39.50 -36.18 27.98
N GLY A 195 39.82 -34.89 28.10
CA GLY A 195 40.30 -34.06 27.00
C GLY A 195 39.24 -33.35 26.14
N GLU A 196 37.95 -33.53 26.41
CA GLU A 196 36.88 -32.82 25.72
C GLU A 196 36.35 -31.64 26.54
N ILE A 197 36.14 -30.49 25.88
CA ILE A 197 35.65 -29.25 26.51
C ILE A 197 34.13 -29.35 26.83
N ALA A 198 33.38 -30.10 26.00
CA ALA A 198 31.94 -30.30 26.16
C ALA A 198 31.51 -31.65 25.57
N PRO A 199 30.35 -32.20 26.01
CA PRO A 199 29.79 -33.44 25.46
C PRO A 199 29.60 -33.34 23.94
N GLN A 200 29.80 -34.47 23.24
CA GLN A 200 29.76 -34.51 21.76
C GLN A 200 28.44 -33.94 21.19
N GLN A 201 27.29 -34.24 21.79
CA GLN A 201 26.00 -33.77 21.33
C GLN A 201 25.86 -32.27 21.48
N VAL A 202 26.38 -31.65 22.55
CA VAL A 202 26.38 -30.19 22.76
C VAL A 202 27.28 -29.50 21.74
N ARG A 203 28.46 -30.08 21.43
CA ARG A 203 29.36 -29.55 20.41
C ARG A 203 28.74 -29.58 19.02
N LEU A 204 28.09 -30.70 18.65
CA LEU A 204 27.40 -30.84 17.37
C LEU A 204 26.24 -29.83 17.26
N LEU A 205 25.49 -29.66 18.34
CA LEU A 205 24.38 -28.68 18.35
C LEU A 205 24.88 -27.25 18.23
N LEU A 206 25.92 -26.86 18.96
CA LEU A 206 26.51 -25.53 18.87
C LEU A 206 27.14 -25.28 17.49
N SER A 207 27.85 -26.28 16.94
CA SER A 207 28.41 -26.18 15.59
C SER A 207 27.31 -26.04 14.54
N GLY A 208 26.23 -26.82 14.64
CA GLY A 208 25.07 -26.70 13.75
C GLY A 208 24.39 -25.35 13.87
N LEU A 209 24.24 -24.83 15.10
CA LEU A 209 23.66 -23.49 15.33
C LEU A 209 24.51 -22.39 14.68
N VAL A 210 25.84 -22.46 14.80
CA VAL A 210 26.77 -21.50 14.19
C VAL A 210 26.66 -21.56 12.66
N VAL A 211 26.63 -22.76 12.07
CA VAL A 211 26.48 -22.92 10.62
C VAL A 211 25.14 -22.35 10.14
N VAL A 212 24.04 -22.63 10.85
CA VAL A 212 22.71 -22.07 10.51
C VAL A 212 22.71 -20.54 10.67
N ALA A 213 23.33 -19.99 11.70
CA ALA A 213 23.44 -18.55 11.90
C ALA A 213 24.23 -17.87 10.76
N ILE A 214 25.39 -18.46 10.38
CA ILE A 214 26.19 -17.96 9.26
C ILE A 214 25.41 -18.06 7.96
N ALA A 215 24.75 -19.19 7.68
CA ALA A 215 23.93 -19.35 6.47
C ALA A 215 22.77 -18.35 6.43
N SER A 216 22.10 -18.12 7.57
CA SER A 216 21.01 -17.12 7.67
C SER A 216 21.52 -15.70 7.43
N LEU A 217 22.68 -15.34 8.01
CA LEU A 217 23.30 -14.03 7.78
C LEU A 217 23.73 -13.84 6.31
N LEU A 218 24.27 -14.89 5.68
CA LEU A 218 24.64 -14.85 4.27
C LEU A 218 23.39 -14.70 3.39
N ILE A 219 22.32 -15.44 3.65
CA ILE A 219 21.06 -15.30 2.90
C ILE A 219 20.49 -13.88 3.04
N VAL A 220 20.49 -13.32 4.25
CA VAL A 220 20.01 -11.95 4.50
C VAL A 220 20.87 -10.92 3.78
N ASN A 221 22.19 -11.08 3.77
CA ASN A 221 23.10 -10.16 3.05
C ASN A 221 23.02 -10.34 1.54
N ILE A 222 23.00 -11.57 1.02
CA ILE A 222 22.89 -11.84 -0.42
C ILE A 222 21.56 -11.32 -0.97
N SER A 223 20.46 -11.51 -0.25
CA SER A 223 19.16 -10.95 -0.68
C SER A 223 19.14 -9.42 -0.66
N ALA A 224 19.92 -8.79 0.23
CA ALA A 224 20.09 -7.35 0.26
C ALA A 224 20.94 -6.84 -0.91
N GLU A 225 22.07 -7.51 -1.17
CA GLU A 225 22.96 -7.18 -2.29
C GLU A 225 22.31 -7.48 -3.65
N MET A 226 21.48 -8.54 -3.75
CA MET A 226 20.72 -8.79 -4.99
C MET A 226 19.65 -7.71 -5.22
N ALA A 227 19.02 -7.20 -4.19
CA ALA A 227 18.11 -6.05 -4.31
C ALA A 227 18.85 -4.77 -4.74
N GLU A 228 20.09 -4.58 -4.29
CA GLU A 228 20.96 -3.47 -4.70
C GLU A 228 21.63 -3.71 -6.06
N SER A 229 21.97 -4.96 -6.45
CA SER A 229 22.65 -5.26 -7.71
C SER A 229 21.74 -5.15 -8.93
N HIS A 230 20.45 -5.42 -8.78
CA HIS A 230 19.46 -5.05 -9.80
C HIS A 230 19.36 -3.53 -9.97
N ALA A 231 19.75 -2.76 -8.94
CA ALA A 231 19.87 -1.32 -8.96
C ALA A 231 21.18 -0.81 -9.60
N HIS A 232 22.22 -1.63 -9.65
CA HIS A 232 23.57 -1.21 -10.06
C HIS A 232 24.03 -1.69 -11.45
N GLU A 233 23.24 -2.42 -12.22
CA GLU A 233 23.60 -2.79 -13.59
C GLU A 233 23.61 -1.60 -14.57
N SER A 234 23.29 -0.40 -14.11
CA SER A 234 23.48 0.84 -14.85
C SER A 234 24.40 1.79 -14.08
N PRO A 235 25.74 1.76 -14.31
CA PRO A 235 26.66 2.71 -13.71
C PRO A 235 26.59 4.05 -14.48
N HIS A 236 25.45 4.66 -14.56
CA HIS A 236 25.31 6.04 -15.00
C HIS A 236 24.95 6.91 -13.81
N ALA A 237 25.94 7.72 -13.44
CA ALA A 237 25.77 8.82 -12.50
C ALA A 237 24.39 9.46 -12.66
N TYR A 238 23.69 9.62 -11.54
CA TYR A 238 22.41 10.33 -11.41
C TYR A 238 22.48 11.75 -12.02
N GLN A 239 22.46 11.84 -13.33
CA GLN A 239 21.96 13.00 -14.00
C GLN A 239 20.48 12.68 -14.22
N MET A 240 19.60 13.47 -13.61
CA MET A 240 18.20 13.58 -14.04
C MET A 240 18.22 13.88 -15.54
N GLN A 241 18.36 12.85 -16.36
CA GLN A 241 18.14 12.96 -17.78
C GLN A 241 16.63 13.02 -17.95
N THR A 242 16.10 14.24 -17.96
CA THR A 242 14.83 14.51 -18.60
C THR A 242 15.00 14.05 -20.05
N LYS A 243 14.63 12.77 -20.30
CA LYS A 243 14.50 12.26 -21.66
C LYS A 243 13.58 13.21 -22.41
N THR A 244 13.93 13.52 -23.64
CA THR A 244 13.03 14.27 -24.53
C THR A 244 11.65 13.64 -24.47
N PRO A 245 10.58 14.41 -24.23
CA PRO A 245 9.23 13.87 -24.09
C PRO A 245 8.90 12.92 -25.24
N ASP A 246 8.31 11.77 -24.94
CA ASP A 246 7.82 10.88 -25.99
C ASP A 246 6.63 11.56 -26.68
N VAL A 247 6.85 11.95 -27.93
CA VAL A 247 5.89 12.73 -28.72
C VAL A 247 5.35 11.87 -29.85
N VAL A 248 4.04 11.70 -29.88
CA VAL A 248 3.34 11.03 -30.97
C VAL A 248 2.41 12.04 -31.65
N ASN A 249 2.58 12.20 -32.97
CA ASN A 249 1.71 13.03 -33.79
C ASN A 249 0.78 12.11 -34.57
N SER A 250 -0.51 12.24 -34.36
CA SER A 250 -1.53 11.49 -35.08
C SER A 250 -2.85 12.26 -35.13
N SER A 251 -3.55 12.16 -36.24
CA SER A 251 -4.91 12.70 -36.40
C SER A 251 -5.06 14.20 -36.10
N GLY A 252 -4.03 14.99 -36.40
CA GLY A 252 -4.04 16.43 -36.09
C GLY A 252 -3.80 16.77 -34.63
N LEU A 253 -3.41 15.78 -33.79
CA LEU A 253 -3.05 15.95 -32.41
C LEU A 253 -1.59 15.58 -32.17
N LYS A 254 -0.96 16.31 -31.27
CA LYS A 254 0.34 16.00 -30.68
C LYS A 254 0.10 15.54 -29.25
N LEU A 255 0.38 14.26 -28.98
CA LEU A 255 0.37 13.71 -27.65
C LEU A 255 1.80 13.71 -27.12
N GLN A 256 1.99 14.28 -25.94
CA GLN A 256 3.28 14.38 -25.27
C GLN A 256 3.18 13.76 -23.87
N ILE A 257 3.98 12.73 -23.62
CA ILE A 257 4.19 12.18 -22.27
C ILE A 257 5.47 12.79 -21.72
N SER A 258 5.45 13.25 -20.49
CA SER A 258 6.58 13.86 -19.80
C SER A 258 6.55 13.52 -18.30
N GLY A 259 7.69 13.67 -17.64
CA GLY A 259 7.88 13.40 -16.24
C GLY A 259 9.07 12.48 -15.99
N ASP A 260 9.05 11.82 -14.84
CA ASP A 260 10.17 10.99 -14.41
C ASP A 260 10.16 9.66 -15.19
N ASN A 261 11.27 9.32 -15.81
CA ASN A 261 11.52 8.03 -16.47
C ASN A 261 12.34 7.07 -15.61
N HIS A 262 12.83 7.55 -14.47
CA HIS A 262 13.45 6.79 -13.40
C HIS A 262 12.73 7.08 -12.09
N ALA A 263 12.49 6.05 -11.30
CA ALA A 263 11.86 6.17 -10.00
C ALA A 263 12.55 5.24 -9.00
N LEU A 264 12.44 5.54 -7.72
CA LEU A 264 12.88 4.67 -6.63
C LEU A 264 11.66 4.10 -5.92
N VAL A 265 11.72 2.83 -5.54
CA VAL A 265 10.68 2.22 -4.69
C VAL A 265 10.49 3.06 -3.43
N GLY A 266 9.23 3.39 -3.14
CA GLY A 266 8.88 4.22 -1.97
C GLY A 266 8.90 5.73 -2.22
N GLN A 267 9.33 6.20 -3.38
CA GLN A 267 9.26 7.60 -3.78
C GLN A 267 8.20 7.83 -4.86
N VAL A 268 7.64 9.02 -4.89
CA VAL A 268 6.67 9.40 -5.93
C VAL A 268 7.37 9.85 -7.18
N ALA A 269 6.94 9.34 -8.32
CA ALA A 269 7.30 9.84 -9.65
C ALA A 269 6.26 10.84 -10.11
N ASN A 270 6.69 11.94 -10.73
CA ASN A 270 5.84 12.96 -11.33
C ASN A 270 5.61 12.61 -12.80
N LEU A 271 4.36 12.46 -13.18
CA LEU A 271 3.96 12.04 -14.51
C LEU A 271 2.95 13.04 -15.08
N GLN A 272 3.05 13.32 -16.37
CA GLN A 272 2.15 14.24 -17.06
C GLN A 272 1.93 13.79 -18.49
N VAL A 273 0.72 13.97 -18.97
CA VAL A 273 0.36 13.84 -20.37
C VAL A 273 -0.26 15.15 -20.84
N GLN A 274 0.01 15.53 -22.08
CA GLN A 274 -0.58 16.72 -22.71
C GLN A 274 -0.98 16.42 -24.15
N ALA A 275 -2.17 16.89 -24.53
CA ALA A 275 -2.65 16.90 -25.92
C ALA A 275 -2.70 18.31 -26.47
N ILE A 276 -2.13 18.50 -27.65
CA ILE A 276 -2.07 19.78 -28.35
C ILE A 276 -2.58 19.56 -29.75
N ASP A 277 -3.45 20.44 -30.22
CA ASP A 277 -3.89 20.48 -31.62
C ASP A 277 -2.73 21.01 -32.49
N THR A 278 -2.32 20.23 -33.49
CA THR A 278 -1.15 20.58 -34.34
C THR A 278 -1.45 21.69 -35.34
N THR A 279 -2.72 21.93 -35.62
CA THR A 279 -3.14 22.97 -36.58
C THR A 279 -3.21 24.36 -35.94
N THR A 280 -3.80 24.39 -34.73
CA THR A 280 -4.00 25.63 -33.98
C THR A 280 -2.91 25.92 -32.97
N ASN A 281 -2.10 24.92 -32.65
CA ASN A 281 -1.13 24.92 -31.56
C ASN A 281 -1.76 25.27 -30.19
N GLN A 282 -3.06 24.96 -30.02
CA GLN A 282 -3.81 25.20 -28.80
C GLN A 282 -3.98 23.87 -28.02
N PRO A 283 -4.20 23.93 -26.70
CA PRO A 283 -4.55 22.75 -25.90
C PRO A 283 -5.79 22.06 -26.46
N ALA A 284 -5.72 20.73 -26.61
CA ALA A 284 -6.87 19.93 -26.99
C ALA A 284 -7.62 19.47 -25.72
N THR A 285 -8.76 20.08 -25.43
CA THR A 285 -9.60 19.80 -24.26
C THR A 285 -10.78 18.88 -24.55
N ASP A 286 -11.02 18.59 -25.84
CA ASP A 286 -12.10 17.76 -26.36
C ASP A 286 -11.69 16.29 -26.59
N VAL A 287 -10.75 15.82 -25.77
CA VAL A 287 -10.21 14.46 -25.80
C VAL A 287 -10.41 13.76 -24.46
N VAL A 288 -10.34 12.43 -24.47
CA VAL A 288 -10.30 11.58 -23.26
C VAL A 288 -8.95 10.89 -23.21
N PHE A 289 -8.28 10.98 -22.08
CA PHE A 289 -7.09 10.21 -21.78
C PHE A 289 -7.46 8.89 -21.09
N ASN A 290 -6.92 7.79 -21.58
CA ASN A 290 -6.95 6.48 -20.98
C ASN A 290 -5.52 6.15 -20.58
N VAL A 291 -5.20 6.33 -19.32
CA VAL A 291 -3.85 6.14 -18.75
C VAL A 291 -3.77 4.78 -18.10
N LYS A 292 -2.72 4.05 -18.38
CA LYS A 292 -2.45 2.74 -17.77
C LYS A 292 -0.97 2.58 -17.47
N THR A 293 -0.62 2.21 -16.24
CA THR A 293 0.73 1.82 -15.86
C THR A 293 0.77 0.33 -15.57
N THR A 294 1.65 -0.40 -16.25
CA THR A 294 1.79 -1.85 -16.15
C THR A 294 3.24 -2.21 -15.83
N GLN A 295 3.46 -3.04 -14.83
CA GLN A 295 4.75 -3.64 -14.56
C GLN A 295 5.04 -4.73 -15.60
N LEU A 296 6.24 -4.72 -16.21
CA LEU A 296 6.52 -5.51 -17.41
C LEU A 296 6.94 -6.96 -17.11
N GLU A 297 7.56 -7.23 -15.98
CA GLU A 297 8.07 -8.57 -15.67
C GLU A 297 6.94 -9.59 -15.47
N ASN A 298 5.92 -9.22 -14.67
CA ASN A 298 4.79 -10.07 -14.33
C ASN A 298 3.48 -9.61 -14.97
N ASN A 299 3.52 -8.55 -15.77
CA ASN A 299 2.40 -8.00 -16.55
C ASN A 299 1.15 -7.66 -15.70
N TRP A 300 1.35 -7.11 -14.49
CA TRP A 300 0.25 -6.65 -13.66
C TRP A 300 0.06 -5.11 -13.76
N GLN A 301 -1.17 -4.68 -13.60
CA GLN A 301 -1.54 -3.28 -13.67
C GLN A 301 -1.31 -2.57 -12.34
N ALA A 302 -0.41 -1.58 -12.30
CA ALA A 302 -0.14 -0.77 -11.11
C ALA A 302 -1.20 0.31 -10.91
N PHE A 303 -1.58 1.00 -12.01
CA PHE A 303 -2.51 2.12 -12.00
C PHE A 303 -3.27 2.19 -13.31
N ALA A 304 -4.52 2.68 -13.28
CA ALA A 304 -5.21 3.17 -14.47
C ALA A 304 -6.20 4.27 -14.09
N TYR A 305 -6.37 5.19 -15.04
CA TYR A 305 -7.28 6.30 -14.94
C TYR A 305 -7.86 6.63 -16.32
N GLN A 306 -9.13 7.00 -16.35
CA GLN A 306 -9.78 7.54 -17.52
C GLN A 306 -10.45 8.87 -17.21
N GLY A 307 -10.14 9.91 -17.97
CA GLY A 307 -10.74 11.23 -17.77
C GLY A 307 -10.37 12.22 -18.85
N ILE A 308 -10.88 13.42 -18.68
CA ILE A 308 -10.64 14.55 -19.59
C ILE A 308 -9.46 15.39 -19.08
N PRO A 309 -8.72 16.06 -19.97
CA PRO A 309 -7.67 17.00 -19.58
C PRO A 309 -8.23 18.23 -18.86
N ASP A 310 -7.34 18.95 -18.20
CA ASP A 310 -7.60 20.29 -17.70
C ASP A 310 -7.71 21.32 -18.86
N PRO A 311 -8.06 22.59 -18.59
CA PRO A 311 -8.15 23.65 -19.65
C PRO A 311 -6.83 23.89 -20.39
N SER A 312 -5.69 23.43 -19.87
CA SER A 312 -4.39 23.50 -20.56
C SER A 312 -4.07 22.25 -21.40
N GLY A 313 -5.04 21.34 -21.58
CA GLY A 313 -4.88 20.11 -22.34
C GLY A 313 -4.04 19.06 -21.62
N LYS A 314 -3.89 19.17 -20.29
CA LYS A 314 -2.99 18.34 -19.48
C LYS A 314 -3.75 17.46 -18.51
N LEU A 315 -3.09 16.36 -18.14
CA LEU A 315 -3.36 15.57 -16.96
C LEU A 315 -2.02 15.32 -16.27
N ALA A 316 -1.89 15.72 -14.99
CA ALA A 316 -0.71 15.52 -14.19
C ALA A 316 -1.06 14.73 -12.95
N TRP A 317 -0.18 13.80 -12.56
CA TRP A 317 -0.33 13.03 -11.32
C TRP A 317 1.03 12.63 -10.77
N GLN A 318 1.03 12.22 -9.49
CA GLN A 318 2.17 11.60 -8.84
C GLN A 318 1.79 10.16 -8.49
N GLN A 319 2.67 9.23 -8.82
CA GLN A 319 2.48 7.81 -8.54
C GLN A 319 3.71 7.25 -7.85
N GLN A 320 3.51 6.48 -6.80
CA GLN A 320 4.58 5.72 -6.18
C GLN A 320 4.61 4.31 -6.76
N PHE A 321 5.81 3.85 -7.07
CA PHE A 321 6.09 2.47 -7.40
C PHE A 321 6.59 1.73 -6.15
N PHE A 322 6.16 0.49 -5.97
CA PHE A 322 6.51 -0.33 -4.81
C PHE A 322 7.23 -1.63 -5.19
N ASP A 323 7.42 -1.86 -6.48
CA ASP A 323 8.16 -2.98 -7.04
C ASP A 323 9.28 -2.46 -7.95
N GLY A 324 10.51 -2.94 -7.71
CA GLY A 324 11.72 -2.53 -8.43
C GLY A 324 11.83 -3.25 -9.77
N ALA A 325 11.00 -2.87 -10.72
CA ALA A 325 10.98 -3.43 -12.07
C ALA A 325 10.61 -2.34 -13.09
N THR A 326 10.86 -2.58 -14.36
CA THR A 326 10.45 -1.67 -15.42
C THR A 326 8.93 -1.64 -15.53
N HIS A 327 8.36 -0.43 -15.53
CA HIS A 327 6.96 -0.17 -15.72
C HIS A 327 6.73 0.53 -17.07
N LYS A 328 5.64 0.17 -17.75
CA LYS A 328 5.21 0.83 -18.97
C LYS A 328 4.02 1.75 -18.66
N LEU A 329 4.20 3.03 -18.87
CA LEU A 329 3.12 4.00 -18.92
C LEU A 329 2.57 4.01 -20.35
N GLU A 330 1.31 3.67 -20.54
CA GLU A 330 0.60 3.74 -21.80
C GLU A 330 -0.54 4.73 -21.69
N VAL A 331 -0.63 5.63 -22.66
CA VAL A 331 -1.68 6.63 -22.75
C VAL A 331 -2.36 6.49 -24.10
N GLU A 332 -3.65 6.17 -24.09
CA GLU A 332 -4.51 6.18 -25.26
C GLU A 332 -5.35 7.44 -25.25
N VAL A 333 -5.37 8.12 -26.40
CA VAL A 333 -6.20 9.32 -26.61
C VAL A 333 -7.36 8.97 -27.53
N SER A 334 -8.56 9.31 -27.11
CA SER A 334 -9.79 9.13 -27.87
C SER A 334 -10.60 10.43 -27.92
N PRO A 335 -11.47 10.61 -28.94
CA PRO A 335 -12.36 11.78 -28.98
C PRO A 335 -13.34 11.75 -27.80
N GLN A 336 -13.60 12.91 -27.22
CA GLN A 336 -14.62 13.03 -26.19
C GLN A 336 -16.01 12.83 -26.83
N PRO A 337 -16.90 12.02 -26.22
CA PRO A 337 -18.26 11.85 -26.73
C PRO A 337 -19.00 13.18 -26.86
N ASN A 338 -19.78 13.33 -27.93
CA ASN A 338 -20.59 14.53 -28.24
C ASN A 338 -19.78 15.81 -28.52
N THR A 339 -18.51 15.71 -28.90
CA THR A 339 -17.71 16.83 -29.39
C THR A 339 -17.62 16.80 -30.91
N ALA A 340 -17.26 17.94 -31.50
CA ALA A 340 -17.10 18.07 -32.96
C ALA A 340 -15.88 17.31 -33.49
N ARG A 341 -14.88 17.08 -32.63
CA ARG A 341 -13.64 16.38 -33.01
C ARG A 341 -13.88 14.88 -33.10
N GLN A 342 -13.58 14.32 -34.24
CA GLN A 342 -13.63 12.89 -34.50
C GLN A 342 -12.29 12.41 -35.03
N PHE A 343 -11.71 11.37 -34.44
CA PHE A 343 -10.47 10.77 -34.91
C PHE A 343 -10.38 9.30 -34.40
N GLN A 344 -9.53 8.51 -35.03
CA GLN A 344 -9.24 7.17 -34.54
C GLN A 344 -8.36 7.24 -33.31
N PRO A 345 -8.71 6.53 -32.19
CA PRO A 345 -7.87 6.48 -31.01
C PRO A 345 -6.44 6.05 -31.34
N PHE A 346 -5.48 6.68 -30.70
CA PHE A 346 -4.07 6.34 -30.84
C PHE A 346 -3.36 6.33 -29.49
N LYS A 347 -2.19 5.70 -29.43
CA LYS A 347 -1.47 5.45 -28.19
C LYS A 347 -0.05 6.01 -28.25
N ALA A 348 0.41 6.49 -27.09
CA ALA A 348 1.81 6.72 -26.81
C ALA A 348 2.21 5.92 -25.57
N SER A 349 3.48 5.57 -25.43
CA SER A 349 3.95 4.86 -24.26
C SER A 349 5.36 5.30 -23.88
N GLN A 350 5.64 5.31 -22.59
CA GLN A 350 6.94 5.59 -21.99
C GLN A 350 7.27 4.46 -21.01
N GLU A 351 8.52 4.03 -21.02
CA GLU A 351 9.03 3.12 -19.99
C GLU A 351 9.59 3.93 -18.82
N ILE A 352 9.31 3.46 -17.61
CA ILE A 352 9.78 4.00 -16.35
C ILE A 352 10.58 2.90 -15.67
N GLU A 353 11.87 3.13 -15.52
CA GLU A 353 12.76 2.23 -14.80
C GLU A 353 12.62 2.50 -13.31
N VAL A 354 12.21 1.47 -12.56
CA VAL A 354 12.03 1.58 -11.12
C VAL A 354 13.12 0.80 -10.41
N GLU A 355 13.94 1.52 -9.65
CA GLU A 355 15.03 0.94 -8.89
C GLU A 355 14.54 0.41 -7.55
N GLY A 356 14.88 -0.85 -7.25
CA GLY A 356 14.59 -1.50 -5.98
C GLY A 356 15.42 -0.90 -4.85
N VAL A 357 14.82 -0.74 -3.68
CA VAL A 357 15.48 -0.25 -2.48
C VAL A 357 15.44 -1.32 -1.39
N ALA A 358 16.60 -1.65 -0.84
CA ALA A 358 16.69 -2.64 0.23
C ALA A 358 15.94 -2.17 1.50
N PRO A 359 15.22 -3.07 2.20
CA PRO A 359 14.55 -2.73 3.45
C PRO A 359 15.51 -2.18 4.50
N PRO A 360 15.14 -1.20 5.31
CA PRO A 360 15.99 -0.62 6.33
C PRO A 360 16.58 -1.68 7.27
N ILE A 361 17.85 -1.54 7.64
CA ILE A 361 18.55 -2.50 8.50
C ILE A 361 17.84 -2.70 9.86
N THR A 362 17.20 -1.66 10.38
CA THR A 362 16.42 -1.74 11.62
C THR A 362 15.28 -2.74 11.52
N VAL A 363 14.58 -2.79 10.39
CA VAL A 363 13.49 -3.74 10.14
C VAL A 363 14.02 -5.18 10.10
N ARG A 364 15.14 -5.39 9.43
CA ARG A 364 15.80 -6.72 9.34
C ARG A 364 16.26 -7.19 10.72
N LEU A 365 16.85 -6.30 11.53
CA LEU A 365 17.29 -6.62 12.89
C LEU A 365 16.12 -6.92 13.83
N ILE A 366 14.99 -6.23 13.71
CA ILE A 366 13.77 -6.53 14.49
C ILE A 366 13.25 -7.92 14.14
N GLY A 367 13.16 -8.26 12.86
CA GLY A 367 12.77 -9.61 12.43
C GLY A 367 13.69 -10.70 12.99
N LEU A 368 15.01 -10.49 12.90
CA LEU A 368 16.00 -11.40 13.47
C LEU A 368 15.85 -11.53 15.00
N ALA A 369 15.58 -10.43 15.71
CA ALA A 369 15.37 -10.43 17.15
C ALA A 369 14.13 -11.25 17.54
N TYR A 370 13.03 -11.17 16.78
CA TYR A 370 11.85 -12.00 17.03
C TYR A 370 12.15 -13.49 16.85
N PHE A 371 12.77 -13.90 15.75
CA PHE A 371 13.10 -15.30 15.52
C PHE A 371 14.09 -15.83 16.55
N THR A 372 15.10 -15.05 16.90
CA THR A 372 16.06 -15.41 17.96
C THR A 372 15.36 -15.53 19.31
N GLY A 373 14.47 -14.60 19.66
CA GLY A 373 13.70 -14.63 20.89
C GLY A 373 12.84 -15.88 21.02
N ILE A 374 12.19 -16.33 19.92
CA ILE A 374 11.39 -17.56 19.89
C ILE A 374 12.26 -18.78 20.15
N VAL A 375 13.44 -18.87 19.53
CA VAL A 375 14.38 -19.99 19.74
C VAL A 375 14.91 -20.00 21.17
N VAL A 376 15.28 -18.85 21.73
CA VAL A 376 15.75 -18.72 23.13
C VAL A 376 14.65 -19.11 24.11
N LEU A 377 13.41 -18.73 23.85
CA LEU A 377 12.26 -19.16 24.65
C LEU A 377 12.11 -20.69 24.62
N GLY A 378 12.21 -21.29 23.43
CA GLY A 378 12.21 -22.74 23.27
C GLY A 378 13.34 -23.40 24.03
N LEU A 379 14.57 -22.89 23.95
CA LEU A 379 15.73 -23.36 24.71
C LEU A 379 15.45 -23.33 26.23
N ALA A 380 14.91 -22.25 26.76
CA ALA A 380 14.59 -22.13 28.19
C ALA A 380 13.54 -23.17 28.63
N ILE A 381 12.51 -23.38 27.79
CA ILE A 381 11.49 -24.43 28.05
C ILE A 381 12.14 -25.82 28.05
N GLY A 382 12.95 -26.13 27.05
CA GLY A 382 13.64 -27.43 26.95
C GLY A 382 14.55 -27.74 28.15
N LEU A 383 15.33 -26.74 28.57
CA LEU A 383 16.16 -26.82 29.78
C LEU A 383 15.32 -27.10 31.04
N ARG A 384 14.18 -26.40 31.18
CA ARG A 384 13.30 -26.60 32.36
C ARG A 384 12.61 -27.96 32.36
N LEU A 385 12.12 -28.40 31.22
CA LEU A 385 11.50 -29.73 31.08
C LEU A 385 12.50 -30.85 31.41
N ARG A 386 13.74 -30.73 30.94
CA ARG A 386 14.80 -31.71 31.22
C ARG A 386 15.09 -31.81 32.72
N ARG A 387 15.22 -30.67 33.41
CA ARG A 387 15.46 -30.63 34.87
C ARG A 387 14.31 -31.26 35.64
N SER A 388 13.04 -30.99 35.27
CA SER A 388 11.88 -31.60 35.94
C SER A 388 11.83 -33.12 35.73
N TRP A 389 12.22 -33.61 34.56
CA TRP A 389 12.28 -35.06 34.27
C TRP A 389 13.34 -35.75 35.10
N ASP A 390 14.53 -35.17 35.29
CA ASP A 390 15.60 -35.73 36.13
C ASP A 390 15.20 -35.83 37.61
N TRP A 391 14.33 -34.92 38.10
CA TRP A 391 13.74 -35.00 39.45
C TRP A 391 12.76 -36.18 39.60
N LEU A 392 11.89 -36.39 38.61
CA LEU A 392 10.91 -37.48 38.63
C LEU A 392 11.54 -38.88 38.47
N SER A 393 12.69 -38.95 37.81
CA SER A 393 13.43 -40.21 37.62
C SER A 393 14.36 -40.56 38.79
N ALA A 394 14.59 -39.65 39.74
CA ALA A 394 15.43 -39.83 40.93
C ALA A 394 14.62 -40.12 42.22
N SER A 395 13.29 -40.02 42.17
CA SER A 395 12.34 -40.39 43.19
C SER A 395 11.81 -41.82 42.96
#